data_fcd4340fa2e5331dd53ce537a1877c11
#
_entry.id   fcd4340fa2e5331dd53ce537a1877c11
#
_cell.length_a   1.000
_cell.length_b   1.000
_cell.length_c   1.000
_cell.angle_alpha   90.00
_cell.angle_beta   90.00
_cell.angle_gamma   90.00
#
_symmetry.space_group_name_H-M   'P 1'
#
loop_
_entity.id
_entity.type
_entity.pdbx_description
1 polymer ?
#
loop_
_entity_poly.entity_id
_entity_poly.type
_entity_poly.pdbx_seq_one_letter_code
_entity_poly.pdbx_strand_id
1 'polypeptide(L)'
;MKVEFNSLHWNNVDNDMLAAHQRVMDYFNIPMNYHNRDGFNHGTWMQWVINNSESDVIVFMEPDCIPLNKNLFNYIKYANRNETFVGIAQVSNHIPPKSHIYAAPGFYAISKKAYDKLGRPSFTETQRSDTAEEICYLAESKGIKYRALMPTYFEKPSSEGIWPLSNLGYYGIGTVFDNSIYHLYQSRMAENIEMFVKRCDQVIRDEFDTEFFTPATTFSL
;
A
#
# COMPACT_ATOMS: atom_id res chain seq x y z
N MET A 1 18.33 -7.26 -10.91
CA MET A 1 17.48 -6.60 -9.90
C MET A 1 16.93 -7.69 -9.00
N LYS A 2 17.37 -7.71 -7.78
CA LYS A 2 16.87 -8.58 -6.72
C LYS A 2 15.73 -7.85 -6.01
N VAL A 3 14.58 -8.49 -5.86
CA VAL A 3 13.39 -7.92 -5.22
C VAL A 3 12.99 -8.79 -4.04
N GLU A 4 12.62 -8.19 -2.94
CA GLU A 4 12.15 -8.87 -1.75
C GLU A 4 10.77 -8.34 -1.38
N PHE A 5 9.81 -9.24 -1.19
CA PHE A 5 8.43 -8.91 -0.81
C PHE A 5 8.18 -9.29 0.64
N ASN A 6 7.60 -8.38 1.40
CA ASN A 6 7.40 -8.52 2.84
C ASN A 6 6.01 -8.07 3.26
N SER A 7 5.36 -8.82 4.12
CA SER A 7 4.08 -8.51 4.74
C SER A 7 4.16 -8.69 6.25
N LEU A 8 3.71 -7.70 7.00
CA LEU A 8 3.58 -7.78 8.46
C LEU A 8 2.14 -8.13 8.82
N HIS A 9 1.98 -9.07 9.72
CA HIS A 9 0.69 -9.29 10.36
C HIS A 9 0.85 -9.55 11.86
N TRP A 10 -0.21 -9.24 12.60
CA TRP A 10 -0.35 -9.53 14.01
C TRP A 10 -1.30 -10.70 14.23
N ASN A 11 -1.36 -11.22 15.47
CA ASN A 11 -2.22 -12.35 15.81
C ASN A 11 -3.73 -12.06 15.67
N ASN A 12 -4.11 -10.79 15.51
CA ASN A 12 -5.51 -10.36 15.32
C ASN A 12 -5.91 -10.21 13.85
N VAL A 13 -5.03 -10.57 12.91
CA VAL A 13 -5.37 -10.63 11.49
C VAL A 13 -6.07 -11.96 11.23
N ASP A 14 -7.17 -11.91 10.50
CA ASP A 14 -7.99 -13.08 10.19
C ASP A 14 -7.24 -14.08 9.29
N ASN A 15 -7.38 -15.38 9.59
CA ASN A 15 -6.69 -16.44 8.86
C ASN A 15 -7.22 -16.62 7.43
N ASP A 16 -8.52 -16.42 7.18
CA ASP A 16 -9.10 -16.53 5.84
C ASP A 16 -8.61 -15.39 4.96
N MET A 17 -8.45 -14.18 5.53
CA MET A 17 -7.85 -13.03 4.86
C MET A 17 -6.39 -13.31 4.48
N LEU A 18 -5.57 -13.82 5.41
CA LEU A 18 -4.17 -14.17 5.13
C LEU A 18 -4.08 -15.27 4.06
N ALA A 19 -4.91 -16.30 4.15
CA ALA A 19 -4.95 -17.37 3.17
C ALA A 19 -5.38 -16.86 1.77
N ALA A 20 -6.36 -15.96 1.73
CA ALA A 20 -6.80 -15.33 0.48
C ALA A 20 -5.70 -14.47 -0.15
N HIS A 21 -5.03 -13.66 0.67
CA HIS A 21 -3.87 -12.87 0.23
C HIS A 21 -2.78 -13.76 -0.33
N GLN A 22 -2.38 -14.84 0.38
CA GLN A 22 -1.37 -15.78 -0.09
C GLN A 22 -1.74 -16.39 -1.45
N ARG A 23 -2.99 -16.80 -1.67
CA ARG A 23 -3.43 -17.36 -2.97
C ARG A 23 -3.24 -16.37 -4.12
N VAL A 24 -3.49 -15.06 -3.89
CA VAL A 24 -3.25 -14.02 -4.91
C VAL A 24 -1.74 -13.86 -5.16
N MET A 25 -0.92 -13.86 -4.10
CA MET A 25 0.54 -13.79 -4.27
C MET A 25 1.07 -14.97 -5.09
N ASP A 26 0.61 -16.19 -4.80
CA ASP A 26 0.96 -17.41 -5.53
C ASP A 26 0.52 -17.33 -7.01
N TYR A 27 -0.69 -16.83 -7.28
CA TYR A 27 -1.20 -16.60 -8.63
C TYR A 27 -0.31 -15.69 -9.47
N PHE A 28 0.24 -14.63 -8.86
CA PHE A 28 1.19 -13.73 -9.53
C PHE A 28 2.64 -14.17 -9.46
N ASN A 29 2.94 -15.33 -8.83
CA ASN A 29 4.29 -15.83 -8.56
C ASN A 29 5.14 -14.85 -7.73
N ILE A 30 4.54 -14.27 -6.70
CA ILE A 30 5.20 -13.33 -5.77
C ILE A 30 5.65 -14.10 -4.52
N PRO A 31 6.95 -14.27 -4.27
CA PRO A 31 7.47 -14.96 -3.09
C PRO A 31 7.36 -14.02 -1.86
N MET A 32 6.23 -14.05 -1.18
CA MET A 32 5.95 -13.18 -0.04
C MET A 32 6.57 -13.73 1.25
N ASN A 33 7.35 -12.92 1.94
CA ASN A 33 7.83 -13.18 3.30
C ASN A 33 6.77 -12.66 4.29
N TYR A 34 6.07 -13.56 4.97
CA TYR A 34 5.12 -13.19 6.01
C TYR A 34 5.81 -13.12 7.38
N HIS A 35 5.69 -11.98 8.03
CA HIS A 35 6.24 -11.71 9.35
C HIS A 35 5.11 -11.63 10.39
N ASN A 36 4.96 -12.66 11.20
CA ASN A 36 4.10 -12.56 12.39
C ASN A 36 4.89 -11.93 13.53
N ARG A 37 4.57 -10.69 13.87
CA ARG A 37 5.25 -9.90 14.92
C ARG A 37 4.22 -9.14 15.74
N ASP A 38 3.57 -9.85 16.66
CA ASP A 38 2.51 -9.29 17.50
C ASP A 38 2.99 -8.07 18.29
N GLY A 39 2.22 -6.98 18.22
CA GLY A 39 2.54 -5.72 18.91
C GLY A 39 3.74 -4.95 18.34
N PHE A 40 4.39 -5.41 17.29
CA PHE A 40 5.50 -4.68 16.68
C PHE A 40 4.99 -3.48 15.87
N ASN A 41 5.58 -2.31 16.06
CA ASN A 41 5.21 -1.11 15.31
C ASN A 41 5.55 -1.28 13.82
N HIS A 42 4.61 -0.93 12.94
CA HIS A 42 4.72 -1.12 11.50
C HIS A 42 5.95 -0.41 10.90
N GLY A 43 6.13 0.87 11.22
CA GLY A 43 7.28 1.64 10.72
C GLY A 43 8.62 1.09 11.21
N THR A 44 8.69 0.66 12.48
CA THR A 44 9.88 0.00 13.04
C THR A 44 10.19 -1.32 12.33
N TRP A 45 9.16 -2.10 12.00
CA TRP A 45 9.33 -3.33 11.21
C TRP A 45 9.84 -3.04 9.80
N MET A 46 9.26 -2.07 9.09
CA MET A 46 9.75 -1.65 7.77
C MET A 46 11.22 -1.24 7.81
N GLN A 47 11.59 -0.47 8.83
CA GLN A 47 12.99 -0.07 9.09
C GLN A 47 13.91 -1.28 9.29
N TRP A 48 13.46 -2.25 10.07
CA TRP A 48 14.23 -3.47 10.32
C TRP A 48 14.42 -4.27 9.03
N VAL A 49 13.36 -4.48 8.25
CA VAL A 49 13.42 -5.22 6.98
C VAL A 49 14.41 -4.58 6.02
N ILE A 50 14.29 -3.27 5.74
CA ILE A 50 15.15 -2.60 4.76
C ILE A 50 16.61 -2.57 5.18
N ASN A 51 16.89 -2.47 6.48
CA ASN A 51 18.26 -2.45 6.99
C ASN A 51 18.93 -3.85 6.91
N ASN A 52 18.17 -4.93 6.99
CA ASN A 52 18.68 -6.31 6.93
C ASN A 52 18.57 -6.95 5.53
N SER A 53 17.93 -6.29 4.58
CA SER A 53 17.80 -6.78 3.21
C SER A 53 19.03 -6.47 2.37
N GLU A 54 19.44 -7.44 1.53
CA GLU A 54 20.43 -7.27 0.47
C GLU A 54 19.80 -7.07 -0.93
N SER A 55 18.50 -6.85 -0.99
CA SER A 55 17.78 -6.67 -2.24
C SER A 55 17.91 -5.26 -2.79
N ASP A 56 17.85 -5.11 -4.12
CA ASP A 56 17.88 -3.81 -4.78
C ASP A 56 16.60 -3.01 -4.52
N VAL A 57 15.46 -3.73 -4.44
CA VAL A 57 14.14 -3.15 -4.13
C VAL A 57 13.47 -3.98 -3.05
N ILE A 58 12.97 -3.30 -2.04
CA ILE A 58 12.15 -3.89 -0.99
C ILE A 58 10.70 -3.47 -1.23
N VAL A 59 9.81 -4.45 -1.22
CA VAL A 59 8.37 -4.26 -1.34
C VAL A 59 7.71 -4.61 -0.03
N PHE A 60 6.94 -3.68 0.50
CA PHE A 60 6.04 -3.88 1.62
C PHE A 60 4.62 -3.94 1.08
N MET A 61 3.85 -4.91 1.53
CA MET A 61 2.45 -5.07 1.17
C MET A 61 1.69 -5.56 2.39
N GLU A 62 0.68 -4.81 2.79
CA GLU A 62 -0.17 -5.19 3.91
C GLU A 62 -1.02 -6.42 3.56
N PRO A 63 -1.44 -7.24 4.54
CA PRO A 63 -2.19 -8.48 4.28
C PRO A 63 -3.60 -8.25 3.73
N ASP A 64 -4.07 -7.00 3.72
CA ASP A 64 -5.32 -6.53 3.13
C ASP A 64 -5.12 -5.75 1.82
N CYS A 65 -3.94 -5.90 1.19
CA CYS A 65 -3.57 -5.26 -0.06
C CYS A 65 -3.13 -6.29 -1.10
N ILE A 66 -3.71 -6.27 -2.30
CA ILE A 66 -3.40 -7.22 -3.36
C ILE A 66 -3.16 -6.54 -4.71
N PRO A 67 -2.30 -7.11 -5.57
CA PRO A 67 -2.24 -6.71 -6.97
C PRO A 67 -3.48 -7.22 -7.73
N LEU A 68 -4.00 -6.41 -8.64
CA LEU A 68 -5.06 -6.77 -9.57
C LEU A 68 -4.51 -7.29 -10.91
N ASN A 69 -3.27 -6.93 -11.22
CA ASN A 69 -2.62 -7.27 -12.47
C ASN A 69 -1.09 -7.13 -12.38
N LYS A 70 -0.39 -7.44 -13.47
CA LYS A 70 1.08 -7.42 -13.53
C LYS A 70 1.72 -6.02 -13.55
N ASN A 71 0.95 -4.93 -13.53
CA ASN A 71 1.51 -3.56 -13.44
C ASN A 71 2.27 -3.32 -12.13
N LEU A 72 1.99 -4.08 -11.07
CA LEU A 72 2.80 -4.13 -9.86
C LEU A 72 4.30 -4.17 -10.18
N PHE A 73 4.71 -5.05 -11.11
CA PHE A 73 6.12 -5.19 -11.48
C PHE A 73 6.68 -3.97 -12.22
N ASN A 74 5.82 -3.18 -12.89
CA ASN A 74 6.24 -1.93 -13.52
C ASN A 74 6.53 -0.86 -12.47
N TYR A 75 5.78 -0.80 -11.36
CA TYR A 75 6.06 0.11 -10.25
C TYR A 75 7.39 -0.24 -9.56
N ILE A 76 7.65 -1.52 -9.35
CA ILE A 76 8.91 -2.01 -8.78
C ILE A 76 10.10 -1.64 -9.69
N LYS A 77 9.96 -1.88 -11.01
CA LYS A 77 10.98 -1.46 -11.99
C LYS A 77 11.18 0.05 -12.02
N TYR A 78 10.09 0.82 -11.90
CA TYR A 78 10.15 2.28 -11.82
C TYR A 78 10.93 2.75 -10.59
N ALA A 79 10.63 2.20 -9.40
CA ALA A 79 11.35 2.52 -8.17
C ALA A 79 12.86 2.26 -8.30
N ASN A 80 13.24 1.11 -8.87
CA ASN A 80 14.63 0.76 -9.08
C ASN A 80 15.35 1.67 -10.08
N ARG A 81 14.74 1.88 -11.27
CA ARG A 81 15.36 2.67 -12.36
C ARG A 81 15.58 4.12 -12.00
N ASN A 82 14.63 4.70 -11.28
CA ASN A 82 14.67 6.11 -10.88
C ASN A 82 15.28 6.33 -9.50
N GLU A 83 15.75 5.25 -8.86
CA GLU A 83 16.31 5.29 -7.51
C GLU A 83 15.38 6.06 -6.56
N THR A 84 14.13 5.60 -6.50
CA THR A 84 13.01 6.25 -5.79
C THR A 84 12.09 5.22 -5.13
N PHE A 85 10.89 5.65 -4.76
CA PHE A 85 9.86 4.79 -4.18
C PHE A 85 8.48 5.07 -4.79
N VAL A 86 7.60 4.10 -4.61
CA VAL A 86 6.19 4.12 -5.05
C VAL A 86 5.33 3.55 -3.94
N GLY A 87 4.18 4.15 -3.65
CA GLY A 87 3.19 3.60 -2.71
C GLY A 87 1.79 4.04 -3.06
N ILE A 88 0.77 3.50 -2.40
CA ILE A 88 -0.61 3.97 -2.60
C ILE A 88 -0.77 5.38 -2.03
N ALA A 89 -1.58 6.21 -2.69
CA ALA A 89 -1.83 7.58 -2.23
C ALA A 89 -2.75 7.60 -1.02
N GLN A 90 -2.33 8.25 0.05
CA GLN A 90 -3.11 8.45 1.26
C GLN A 90 -2.83 9.83 1.85
N VAL A 91 -3.71 10.32 2.69
CA VAL A 91 -3.45 11.44 3.61
C VAL A 91 -3.39 10.91 5.03
N SER A 92 -2.65 11.58 5.91
CA SER A 92 -2.62 11.22 7.33
C SER A 92 -4.03 11.18 7.92
N ASN A 93 -4.41 10.05 8.50
CA ASN A 93 -5.77 9.84 8.99
C ASN A 93 -6.08 10.66 10.26
N HIS A 94 -5.07 10.93 11.07
CA HIS A 94 -5.21 11.49 12.42
C HIS A 94 -4.35 12.74 12.67
N ILE A 95 -3.57 13.17 11.69
CA ILE A 95 -2.68 14.33 11.82
C ILE A 95 -3.22 15.50 10.99
N PRO A 96 -3.73 16.58 11.60
CA PRO A 96 -4.14 17.80 10.88
C PRO A 96 -2.92 18.62 10.41
N PRO A 97 -3.02 19.34 9.28
CA PRO A 97 -4.10 19.31 8.31
C PRO A 97 -3.99 18.07 7.40
N LYS A 98 -5.09 17.35 7.19
CA LYS A 98 -5.18 16.16 6.34
C LYS A 98 -5.09 16.53 4.85
N SER A 99 -3.99 17.13 4.42
CA SER A 99 -3.82 17.68 3.08
C SER A 99 -2.59 17.15 2.34
N HIS A 100 -1.57 16.69 3.05
CA HIS A 100 -0.38 16.12 2.43
C HIS A 100 -0.68 14.72 1.90
N ILE A 101 -0.56 14.55 0.59
CA ILE A 101 -0.73 13.25 -0.08
C ILE A 101 0.64 12.59 -0.15
N TYR A 102 0.76 11.43 0.44
CA TYR A 102 2.01 10.69 0.51
C TYR A 102 1.88 9.27 -0.05
N ALA A 103 2.99 8.62 -0.31
CA ALA A 103 3.06 7.21 -0.67
C ALA A 103 2.97 6.36 0.60
N ALA A 104 1.81 5.74 0.84
CA ALA A 104 1.49 5.00 2.04
C ALA A 104 1.84 3.49 1.94
N PRO A 105 2.05 2.80 3.07
CA PRO A 105 2.63 1.47 3.12
C PRO A 105 1.68 0.32 2.79
N GLY A 106 0.39 0.52 2.52
CA GLY A 106 -0.50 -0.56 2.09
C GLY A 106 0.10 -1.35 0.92
N PHE A 107 0.60 -0.67 -0.09
CA PHE A 107 1.61 -1.14 -1.05
C PHE A 107 2.73 -0.12 -1.11
N TYR A 108 3.97 -0.54 -0.90
CA TYR A 108 5.14 0.33 -0.92
C TYR A 108 6.36 -0.38 -1.50
N ALA A 109 6.91 0.15 -2.58
CA ALA A 109 8.14 -0.34 -3.20
C ALA A 109 9.22 0.73 -3.14
N ILE A 110 10.35 0.45 -2.50
CA ILE A 110 11.47 1.38 -2.35
C ILE A 110 12.77 0.76 -2.84
N SER A 111 13.54 1.49 -3.66
CA SER A 111 14.89 1.06 -3.98
C SER A 111 15.85 1.31 -2.80
N LYS A 112 16.78 0.39 -2.59
CA LYS A 112 17.81 0.55 -1.55
C LYS A 112 18.62 1.83 -1.74
N LYS A 113 18.89 2.19 -2.99
CA LYS A 113 19.60 3.42 -3.33
C LYS A 113 18.80 4.68 -2.96
N ALA A 114 17.47 4.67 -3.14
CA ALA A 114 16.62 5.78 -2.70
C ALA A 114 16.71 5.95 -1.18
N TYR A 115 16.58 4.85 -0.46
CA TYR A 115 16.67 4.84 1.00
C TYR A 115 18.01 5.41 1.49
N ASP A 116 19.13 4.99 0.87
CA ASP A 116 20.46 5.51 1.18
C ASP A 116 20.60 7.01 0.85
N LYS A 117 20.11 7.46 -0.32
CA LYS A 117 20.10 8.88 -0.73
C LYS A 117 19.31 9.77 0.22
N LEU A 118 18.23 9.24 0.77
CA LEU A 118 17.40 9.95 1.76
C LEU A 118 18.08 10.04 3.13
N GLY A 119 19.14 9.28 3.36
CA GLY A 119 19.88 9.26 4.63
C GLY A 119 19.34 8.21 5.60
N ARG A 120 18.69 7.17 5.09
CA ARG A 120 18.10 6.06 5.85
C ARG A 120 17.10 6.53 6.91
N PRO A 121 16.06 7.29 6.52
CA PRO A 121 15.10 7.83 7.48
C PRO A 121 14.29 6.73 8.16
N SER A 122 13.72 7.06 9.32
CA SER A 122 12.74 6.19 9.98
C SER A 122 11.45 6.15 9.18
N PHE A 123 10.78 4.97 9.21
CA PHE A 123 9.42 4.80 8.68
C PHE A 123 8.35 5.06 9.76
N THR A 124 8.76 5.25 11.03
CA THR A 124 7.80 5.42 12.13
C THR A 124 7.10 6.77 12.04
N GLU A 125 5.87 6.78 12.53
CA GLU A 125 5.09 7.99 12.70
C GLU A 125 5.82 9.02 13.59
N THR A 126 5.55 10.30 13.33
CA THR A 126 6.04 11.44 14.10
C THR A 126 4.87 12.34 14.50
N GLN A 127 5.15 13.47 15.15
CA GLN A 127 4.10 14.45 15.45
C GLN A 127 3.44 15.07 14.20
N ARG A 128 4.13 15.04 13.04
CA ARG A 128 3.64 15.63 11.79
C ARG A 128 3.36 14.62 10.70
N SER A 129 3.72 13.35 10.89
CA SER A 129 3.67 12.35 9.83
C SER A 129 3.15 11.01 10.32
N ASP A 130 2.42 10.33 9.45
CA ASP A 130 2.00 8.94 9.60
C ASP A 130 3.14 7.97 9.19
N THR A 131 2.93 6.66 9.32
CA THR A 131 3.90 5.63 8.89
C THR A 131 4.33 5.86 7.43
N ALA A 132 5.64 5.94 7.20
CA ALA A 132 6.31 6.21 5.91
C ALA A 132 6.10 7.64 5.34
N GLU A 133 5.27 8.49 5.90
CA GLU A 133 5.02 9.84 5.38
C GLU A 133 6.24 10.77 5.53
N GLU A 134 7.02 10.62 6.61
CA GLU A 134 8.24 11.41 6.82
C GLU A 134 9.25 11.23 5.66
N ILE A 135 9.27 10.05 5.03
CA ILE A 135 10.10 9.78 3.85
C ILE A 135 9.67 10.66 2.67
N CYS A 136 8.37 10.90 2.51
CA CYS A 136 7.84 11.78 1.46
C CYS A 136 8.26 13.24 1.69
N TYR A 137 8.14 13.76 2.90
CA TYR A 137 8.63 15.11 3.26
C TYR A 137 10.14 15.26 3.00
N LEU A 138 10.93 14.25 3.34
CA LEU A 138 12.37 14.27 3.07
C LEU A 138 12.68 14.22 1.58
N ALA A 139 11.96 13.41 0.81
CA ALA A 139 12.13 13.34 -0.64
C ALA A 139 11.81 14.69 -1.29
N GLU A 140 10.70 15.33 -0.91
CA GLU A 140 10.29 16.64 -1.38
C GLU A 140 11.34 17.71 -1.06
N SER A 141 11.84 17.74 0.17
CA SER A 141 12.88 18.69 0.60
C SER A 141 14.20 18.55 -0.17
N LYS A 142 14.49 17.34 -0.67
CA LYS A 142 15.69 17.03 -1.48
C LYS A 142 15.43 17.04 -2.98
N GLY A 143 14.21 17.36 -3.43
CA GLY A 143 13.83 17.33 -4.84
C GLY A 143 13.83 15.92 -5.46
N ILE A 144 13.73 14.87 -4.64
CA ILE A 144 13.62 13.49 -5.09
C ILE A 144 12.15 13.20 -5.40
N LYS A 145 11.85 12.91 -6.65
CA LYS A 145 10.48 12.57 -7.08
C LYS A 145 10.14 11.14 -6.65
N TYR A 146 8.96 10.95 -6.08
CA TYR A 146 8.36 9.65 -5.82
C TYR A 146 6.99 9.55 -6.50
N ARG A 147 6.34 8.40 -6.42
CA ARG A 147 5.02 8.21 -7.01
C ARG A 147 4.03 7.73 -5.95
N ALA A 148 2.99 8.51 -5.72
CA ALA A 148 1.80 8.07 -5.00
C ALA A 148 0.76 7.61 -6.03
N LEU A 149 0.37 6.33 -5.97
CA LEU A 149 -0.63 5.74 -6.85
C LEU A 149 -2.00 6.26 -6.43
N MET A 150 -2.64 7.02 -7.31
CA MET A 150 -3.92 7.66 -7.00
C MET A 150 -5.07 6.64 -7.00
N PRO A 151 -6.09 6.80 -6.14
CA PRO A 151 -7.29 5.99 -6.20
C PRO A 151 -8.03 6.26 -7.51
N THR A 152 -8.50 5.18 -8.15
CA THR A 152 -9.30 5.24 -9.38
C THR A 152 -10.76 4.90 -9.11
N TYR A 153 -10.99 3.93 -8.25
CA TYR A 153 -12.32 3.49 -7.84
C TYR A 153 -12.30 3.09 -6.36
N PHE A 154 -13.46 3.13 -5.73
CA PHE A 154 -13.66 2.54 -4.41
C PHE A 154 -15.03 1.88 -4.29
N GLU A 155 -15.11 0.85 -3.47
CA GLU A 155 -16.38 0.25 -3.11
C GLU A 155 -17.15 1.23 -2.21
N LYS A 156 -18.46 1.33 -2.46
CA LYS A 156 -19.35 2.20 -1.71
C LYS A 156 -19.99 1.40 -0.56
N PRO A 157 -19.30 1.30 0.59
CA PRO A 157 -19.94 0.77 1.77
C PRO A 157 -20.90 1.82 2.33
N SER A 158 -21.58 1.50 3.42
CA SER A 158 -22.36 2.46 4.19
C SER A 158 -21.59 3.76 4.42
N SER A 159 -22.28 4.87 4.65
CA SER A 159 -21.83 6.25 4.69
C SER A 159 -20.56 6.60 5.51
N GLU A 160 -20.01 5.67 6.27
CA GLU A 160 -18.91 5.92 7.21
C GLU A 160 -17.52 5.51 6.70
N GLY A 161 -17.42 4.87 5.53
CA GLY A 161 -16.15 4.32 4.99
C GLY A 161 -15.59 5.07 3.80
N ILE A 162 -15.75 6.40 3.73
CA ILE A 162 -15.26 7.25 2.64
C ILE A 162 -14.43 8.38 3.24
N TRP A 163 -13.21 8.57 2.73
CA TRP A 163 -12.29 9.59 3.19
C TRP A 163 -11.83 10.49 2.05
N PRO A 164 -11.71 11.82 2.30
CA PRO A 164 -11.16 12.72 1.30
C PRO A 164 -9.67 12.49 1.09
N LEU A 165 -9.25 12.51 -0.17
CA LEU A 165 -7.83 12.57 -0.55
C LEU A 165 -7.48 14.04 -0.83
N SER A 166 -7.35 14.85 0.21
CA SER A 166 -7.18 16.30 0.09
C SER A 166 -8.32 16.91 -0.77
N ASN A 167 -7.96 17.63 -1.84
CA ASN A 167 -8.89 18.21 -2.82
C ASN A 167 -8.97 17.43 -4.14
N LEU A 168 -8.34 16.24 -4.21
CA LEU A 168 -8.20 15.47 -5.45
C LEU A 168 -9.22 14.34 -5.62
N GLY A 169 -10.08 14.13 -4.63
CA GLY A 169 -11.11 13.09 -4.68
C GLY A 169 -11.29 12.37 -3.36
N TYR A 170 -11.66 11.10 -3.45
CA TYR A 170 -12.00 10.26 -2.29
C TYR A 170 -11.43 8.87 -2.46
N TYR A 171 -11.28 8.15 -1.35
CA TYR A 171 -11.07 6.72 -1.29
C TYR A 171 -11.99 6.11 -0.23
N GLY A 172 -12.28 4.85 -0.34
CA GLY A 172 -13.21 4.16 0.54
C GLY A 172 -12.65 2.86 1.10
N ILE A 173 -13.49 2.05 1.75
CA ILE A 173 -13.07 0.82 2.42
C ILE A 173 -12.33 -0.11 1.46
N GLY A 174 -12.88 -0.44 0.29
CA GLY A 174 -12.19 -1.20 -0.75
C GLY A 174 -11.78 -0.25 -1.88
N THR A 175 -10.52 0.11 -1.98
CA THR A 175 -10.04 1.09 -2.96
C THR A 175 -9.10 0.46 -3.98
N VAL A 176 -9.33 0.76 -5.25
CA VAL A 176 -8.44 0.44 -6.37
C VAL A 176 -7.54 1.63 -6.65
N PHE A 177 -6.24 1.41 -6.65
CA PHE A 177 -5.22 2.42 -6.95
C PHE A 177 -4.59 2.16 -8.31
N ASP A 178 -4.56 3.20 -9.15
CA ASP A 178 -3.96 3.19 -10.51
C ASP A 178 -4.40 1.96 -11.34
N ASN A 179 -5.66 1.54 -11.20
CA ASN A 179 -6.26 0.34 -11.81
C ASN A 179 -5.46 -0.97 -11.61
N SER A 180 -4.65 -1.04 -10.55
CA SER A 180 -3.65 -2.10 -10.44
C SER A 180 -3.45 -2.68 -9.05
N ILE A 181 -3.78 -1.96 -8.01
CA ILE A 181 -3.66 -2.38 -6.61
C ILE A 181 -5.01 -2.19 -5.94
N TYR A 182 -5.49 -3.22 -5.25
CA TYR A 182 -6.66 -3.14 -4.38
C TYR A 182 -6.21 -3.15 -2.92
N HIS A 183 -6.73 -2.24 -2.13
CA HIS A 183 -6.47 -2.18 -0.69
C HIS A 183 -7.78 -2.07 0.08
N LEU A 184 -7.95 -2.92 1.09
CA LEU A 184 -9.10 -2.93 1.98
C LEU A 184 -8.75 -2.20 3.28
N TYR A 185 -9.44 -1.11 3.57
CA TYR A 185 -9.35 -0.46 4.88
C TYR A 185 -10.31 -1.12 5.89
N GLN A 186 -10.05 -0.93 7.19
CA GLN A 186 -10.87 -1.51 8.27
C GLN A 186 -11.02 -3.03 8.18
N SER A 187 -9.95 -3.72 7.83
CA SER A 187 -9.89 -5.15 7.54
C SER A 187 -10.15 -6.08 8.75
N ARG A 188 -10.46 -5.52 9.93
CA ARG A 188 -10.82 -6.29 11.13
C ARG A 188 -12.32 -6.53 11.29
N MET A 189 -13.15 -5.93 10.45
CA MET A 189 -14.59 -6.13 10.44
C MET A 189 -14.94 -7.36 9.60
N ALA A 190 -15.76 -8.27 10.10
CA ALA A 190 -16.08 -9.53 9.44
C ALA A 190 -16.61 -9.34 8.01
N GLU A 191 -17.51 -8.38 7.81
CA GLU A 191 -18.06 -8.03 6.48
C GLU A 191 -16.98 -7.59 5.48
N ASN A 192 -15.95 -6.88 5.97
CA ASN A 192 -14.84 -6.43 5.13
C ASN A 192 -13.90 -7.60 4.78
N ILE A 193 -13.72 -8.55 5.72
CA ILE A 193 -12.95 -9.78 5.47
C ILE A 193 -13.59 -10.59 4.36
N GLU A 194 -14.91 -10.82 4.45
CA GLU A 194 -15.66 -11.54 3.41
C GLU A 194 -15.55 -10.86 2.04
N MET A 195 -15.64 -9.53 2.01
CA MET A 195 -15.46 -8.73 0.81
C MET A 195 -14.06 -8.93 0.23
N PHE A 196 -13.01 -8.85 1.06
CA PHE A 196 -11.62 -9.04 0.63
C PHE A 196 -11.39 -10.44 0.03
N VAL A 197 -11.85 -11.49 0.73
CA VAL A 197 -11.75 -12.88 0.25
C VAL A 197 -12.42 -13.03 -1.12
N LYS A 198 -13.62 -12.46 -1.28
CA LYS A 198 -14.33 -12.44 -2.57
C LYS A 198 -13.51 -11.73 -3.66
N ARG A 199 -12.88 -10.60 -3.35
CA ARG A 199 -12.05 -9.86 -4.33
C ARG A 199 -10.80 -10.65 -4.71
N CYS A 200 -10.16 -11.32 -3.76
CA CYS A 200 -9.05 -12.24 -4.03
C CYS A 200 -9.46 -13.36 -5.00
N ASP A 201 -10.61 -14.00 -4.77
CA ASP A 201 -11.11 -15.06 -5.63
C ASP A 201 -11.43 -14.56 -7.05
N GLN A 202 -11.99 -13.34 -7.18
CA GLN A 202 -12.23 -12.71 -8.49
C GLN A 202 -10.93 -12.43 -9.25
N VAL A 203 -9.89 -11.97 -8.57
CA VAL A 203 -8.57 -11.74 -9.19
C VAL A 203 -7.99 -13.06 -9.72
N ILE A 204 -8.05 -14.15 -8.93
CA ILE A 204 -7.51 -15.45 -9.33
C ILE A 204 -8.28 -16.05 -10.53
N ARG A 205 -9.57 -15.73 -10.66
CA ARG A 205 -10.43 -16.22 -11.76
C ARG A 205 -10.44 -15.30 -12.98
N ASP A 206 -9.68 -14.19 -12.97
CA ASP A 206 -9.75 -13.11 -13.97
C ASP A 206 -11.17 -12.50 -14.10
N GLU A 207 -11.94 -12.45 -13.00
CA GLU A 207 -13.31 -11.94 -12.92
C GLU A 207 -13.42 -10.61 -12.17
N PHE A 208 -12.30 -10.02 -11.76
CA PHE A 208 -12.30 -8.74 -11.05
C PHE A 208 -12.70 -7.61 -11.99
N ASP A 209 -13.78 -6.93 -11.66
CA ASP A 209 -14.25 -5.73 -12.36
C ASP A 209 -14.60 -4.61 -11.37
N THR A 210 -14.78 -3.40 -11.90
CA THR A 210 -15.12 -2.20 -11.15
C THR A 210 -16.49 -1.63 -11.53
N GLU A 211 -17.36 -2.40 -12.19
CA GLU A 211 -18.67 -1.93 -12.67
C GLU A 211 -19.53 -1.33 -11.54
N PHE A 212 -19.47 -1.93 -10.35
CA PHE A 212 -20.23 -1.48 -9.18
C PHE A 212 -19.44 -0.56 -8.24
N PHE A 213 -18.24 -0.16 -8.61
CA PHE A 213 -17.42 0.74 -7.82
C PHE A 213 -17.75 2.20 -8.13
N THR A 214 -17.52 3.06 -7.17
CA THR A 214 -17.63 4.51 -7.34
C THR A 214 -16.30 5.06 -7.86
N PRO A 215 -16.29 5.89 -8.91
CA PRO A 215 -15.09 6.61 -9.33
C PRO A 215 -14.54 7.48 -8.20
N ALA A 216 -13.23 7.38 -7.96
CA ALA A 216 -12.59 8.08 -6.84
C ALA A 216 -12.39 9.58 -7.10
N THR A 217 -12.25 9.98 -8.36
CA THR A 217 -12.11 11.37 -8.77
C THR A 217 -13.42 11.92 -9.30
N THR A 218 -13.90 13.00 -8.70
CA THR A 218 -15.07 13.73 -9.16
C THR A 218 -14.71 14.90 -10.10
N PHE A 219 -13.41 15.12 -10.32
CA PHE A 219 -12.93 16.22 -11.17
C PHE A 219 -12.20 15.64 -12.37
N SER A 220 -12.79 15.78 -13.56
CA SER A 220 -12.03 15.79 -14.80
C SER A 220 -11.05 16.97 -14.74
N LEU A 221 -9.77 16.67 -14.77
CA LEU A 221 -8.72 17.65 -15.02
C LEU A 221 -8.88 18.27 -16.40
#